data_9c6c610948b5720932d7d99ec87ceac3
#
_entry.id   9c6c610948b5720932d7d99ec87ceac3
#
_cell.length_a   1.000
_cell.length_b   1.000
_cell.length_c   1.000
_cell.angle_alpha   90.00
_cell.angle_beta   90.00
_cell.angle_gamma   90.00
#
_symmetry.space_group_name_H-M   'P 1'
#
loop_
_entity.id
_entity.type
_entity.pdbx_description
1 polymer ?
#
loop_
_entity_poly.entity_id
_entity_poly.type
_entity_poly.pdbx_seq_one_letter_code
_entity_poly.pdbx_strand_id
1 'polypeptide(L)'
;MTNTKYADYDAAGPYFALVRTALGDLVDGEHFFDVIAEDVIYEVLYDFPGWPRVIQGRAELMAKFRGYGKNIQLHSADNLIAHKTADGSVLVIEYEVHGTILATGVRYNNRFCSIIKMKNRKISHWRDYMDSLAAWNALNANAV
;
A
#
# COMPACT_ATOMS: atom_id res chain seq x y z
N MET A 1 -11.37 -15.78 12.75
CA MET A 1 -11.80 -16.24 11.39
C MET A 1 -10.98 -15.52 10.33
N THR A 2 -10.50 -16.30 9.36
CA THR A 2 -9.80 -15.74 8.21
C THR A 2 -10.81 -15.02 7.32
N ASN A 3 -10.51 -13.77 6.96
CA ASN A 3 -11.36 -13.02 6.04
C ASN A 3 -11.08 -13.50 4.60
N THR A 4 -11.94 -14.39 4.07
CA THR A 4 -11.77 -14.96 2.73
C THR A 4 -12.12 -13.98 1.59
N LYS A 5 -12.83 -12.87 1.92
CA LYS A 5 -13.25 -11.88 0.93
C LYS A 5 -12.06 -11.25 0.18
N TYR A 6 -10.92 -11.10 0.85
CA TYR A 6 -9.72 -10.47 0.30
C TYR A 6 -8.53 -11.44 0.20
N ALA A 7 -8.78 -12.74 0.09
CA ALA A 7 -7.72 -13.75 0.03
C ALA A 7 -6.77 -13.56 -1.17
N ASP A 8 -7.28 -13.05 -2.28
CA ASP A 8 -6.47 -12.77 -3.48
C ASP A 8 -5.40 -11.69 -3.26
N TYR A 9 -5.47 -10.98 -2.13
CA TYR A 9 -4.57 -9.86 -1.81
C TYR A 9 -3.60 -10.19 -0.67
N ASP A 10 -3.56 -11.43 -0.23
CA ASP A 10 -2.75 -11.84 0.94
C ASP A 10 -1.26 -11.60 0.76
N ALA A 11 -0.77 -11.55 -0.48
CA ALA A 11 0.63 -11.24 -0.76
C ALA A 11 1.07 -9.87 -0.22
N ALA A 12 0.15 -8.92 -0.14
CA ALA A 12 0.40 -7.59 0.43
C ALA A 12 -0.23 -7.44 1.83
N GLY A 13 -0.62 -8.54 2.45
CA GLY A 13 -1.30 -8.55 3.75
C GLY A 13 -0.62 -7.74 4.84
N PRO A 14 0.70 -7.87 5.05
CA PRO A 14 1.39 -7.07 6.08
C PRO A 14 1.26 -5.56 5.86
N TYR A 15 1.31 -5.10 4.61
CA TYR A 15 1.10 -3.70 4.26
C TYR A 15 -0.32 -3.25 4.61
N PHE A 16 -1.33 -4.02 4.22
CA PHE A 16 -2.73 -3.67 4.51
C PHE A 16 -3.00 -3.61 6.02
N ALA A 17 -2.45 -4.55 6.76
CA ALA A 17 -2.61 -4.59 8.22
C ALA A 17 -1.96 -3.39 8.90
N LEU A 18 -0.75 -3.01 8.48
CA LEU A 18 -0.04 -1.86 9.04
C LEU A 18 -0.81 -0.56 8.77
N VAL A 19 -1.26 -0.35 7.54
CA VAL A 19 -2.02 0.85 7.17
C VAL A 19 -3.34 0.89 7.94
N ARG A 20 -4.04 -0.22 8.03
CA ARG A 20 -5.32 -0.26 8.79
C ARG A 20 -5.11 0.10 10.26
N THR A 21 -4.05 -0.42 10.87
CA THR A 21 -3.68 -0.08 12.25
C THR A 21 -3.39 1.42 12.38
N ALA A 22 -2.62 1.98 11.45
CA ALA A 22 -2.28 3.41 11.48
C ALA A 22 -3.51 4.32 11.37
N LEU A 23 -4.51 3.93 10.58
CA LEU A 23 -5.74 4.70 10.40
C LEU A 23 -6.60 4.73 11.66
N GLY A 24 -6.56 3.68 12.50
CA GLY A 24 -7.27 3.64 13.76
C GLY A 24 -8.75 4.00 13.63
N ASP A 25 -9.21 4.97 14.43
CA ASP A 25 -10.60 5.42 14.48
C ASP A 25 -10.94 6.50 13.45
N LEU A 26 -10.02 6.84 12.56
CA LEU A 26 -10.25 7.87 11.53
C LEU A 26 -11.19 7.38 10.42
N VAL A 27 -11.36 6.07 10.29
CA VAL A 27 -12.13 5.43 9.21
C VAL A 27 -13.00 4.31 9.77
N ASP A 28 -14.00 3.91 8.97
CA ASP A 28 -14.88 2.78 9.27
C ASP A 28 -14.63 1.63 8.30
N GLY A 29 -14.44 0.42 8.85
CA GLY A 29 -14.21 -0.81 8.09
C GLY A 29 -13.09 -1.64 8.70
N GLU A 30 -13.10 -2.95 8.44
CA GLU A 30 -12.11 -3.87 9.02
C GLU A 30 -10.85 -3.99 8.18
N HIS A 31 -10.99 -4.11 6.88
CA HIS A 31 -9.88 -4.31 5.95
C HIS A 31 -9.53 -3.00 5.24
N PHE A 32 -8.30 -2.89 4.76
CA PHE A 32 -7.79 -1.76 3.95
C PHE A 32 -8.78 -1.38 2.84
N PHE A 33 -9.27 -2.35 2.06
CA PHE A 33 -10.19 -2.05 0.97
C PHE A 33 -11.57 -1.61 1.43
N ASP A 34 -11.99 -2.00 2.63
CA ASP A 34 -13.26 -1.54 3.21
C ASP A 34 -13.23 -0.07 3.57
N VAL A 35 -12.06 0.47 3.87
CA VAL A 35 -11.89 1.88 4.28
C VAL A 35 -11.58 2.81 3.11
N ILE A 36 -11.42 2.27 1.90
CA ILE A 36 -11.20 3.05 0.67
C ILE A 36 -12.54 3.50 0.11
N ALA A 37 -12.67 4.78 -0.22
CA ALA A 37 -13.86 5.30 -0.90
C ALA A 37 -13.95 4.73 -2.32
N GLU A 38 -15.18 4.52 -2.80
CA GLU A 38 -15.43 4.01 -4.15
C GLU A 38 -14.77 4.85 -5.24
N ASP A 39 -14.75 6.16 -5.04
CA ASP A 39 -14.21 7.16 -5.97
C ASP A 39 -12.81 7.66 -5.58
N VAL A 40 -12.05 6.86 -4.84
CA VAL A 40 -10.71 7.22 -4.39
C VAL A 40 -9.82 7.67 -5.55
N ILE A 41 -8.98 8.67 -5.29
CA ILE A 41 -7.87 9.05 -6.17
C ILE A 41 -6.57 8.59 -5.51
N TYR A 42 -5.83 7.75 -6.20
CA TYR A 42 -4.54 7.24 -5.71
C TYR A 42 -3.45 7.75 -6.64
N GLU A 43 -2.59 8.63 -6.11
CA GLU A 43 -1.49 9.22 -6.87
C GLU A 43 -0.18 8.54 -6.51
N VAL A 44 0.60 8.25 -7.54
CA VAL A 44 1.95 7.68 -7.43
C VAL A 44 2.94 8.80 -7.74
N LEU A 45 3.66 9.26 -6.73
CA LEU A 45 4.51 10.45 -6.80
C LEU A 45 5.99 10.10 -6.94
N TYR A 46 6.26 8.97 -7.58
CA TYR A 46 7.60 8.51 -7.92
C TYR A 46 7.60 7.95 -9.34
N ASP A 47 8.77 7.88 -9.95
CA ASP A 47 8.92 7.29 -11.29
C ASP A 47 9.16 5.79 -11.17
N PHE A 48 8.30 5.02 -11.84
CA PHE A 48 8.49 3.57 -11.96
C PHE A 48 7.96 3.12 -13.33
N PRO A 49 8.82 2.55 -14.20
CA PRO A 49 8.39 2.15 -15.54
C PRO A 49 7.22 1.15 -15.51
N GLY A 50 6.21 1.43 -16.32
CA GLY A 50 5.03 0.57 -16.43
C GLY A 50 4.00 0.75 -15.33
N TRP A 51 4.22 1.65 -14.37
CA TRP A 51 3.28 1.90 -13.28
C TRP A 51 2.52 3.20 -13.53
N PRO A 52 1.19 3.24 -13.38
CA PRO A 52 0.42 4.46 -13.63
C PRO A 52 0.69 5.53 -12.59
N ARG A 53 0.63 6.80 -13.00
CA ARG A 53 0.77 7.95 -12.10
C ARG A 53 -0.48 8.20 -11.27
N VAL A 54 -1.64 7.85 -11.80
CA VAL A 54 -2.93 8.07 -11.14
C VAL A 54 -3.79 6.84 -11.34
N ILE A 55 -4.38 6.38 -10.26
CA ILE A 55 -5.35 5.30 -10.27
C ILE A 55 -6.66 5.89 -9.74
N GLN A 56 -7.73 5.79 -10.51
CA GLN A 56 -9.03 6.34 -10.16
C GLN A 56 -10.00 5.22 -9.81
N GLY A 57 -10.53 5.28 -8.60
CA GLY A 57 -11.55 4.36 -8.13
C GLY A 57 -10.99 3.12 -7.41
N ARG A 58 -11.76 2.63 -6.45
CA ARG A 58 -11.39 1.47 -5.65
C ARG A 58 -11.22 0.22 -6.51
N ALA A 59 -12.08 0.01 -7.50
CA ALA A 59 -12.00 -1.18 -8.35
C ALA A 59 -10.69 -1.24 -9.13
N GLU A 60 -10.24 -0.11 -9.69
CA GLU A 60 -8.96 -0.02 -10.38
C GLU A 60 -7.78 -0.24 -9.43
N LEU A 61 -7.86 0.33 -8.23
CA LEU A 61 -6.84 0.14 -7.20
C LEU A 61 -6.73 -1.34 -6.80
N MET A 62 -7.85 -2.00 -6.60
CA MET A 62 -7.87 -3.42 -6.27
C MET A 62 -7.26 -4.26 -7.40
N ALA A 63 -7.55 -3.93 -8.65
CA ALA A 63 -6.95 -4.63 -9.80
C ALA A 63 -5.43 -4.51 -9.81
N LYS A 64 -4.89 -3.34 -9.48
CA LYS A 64 -3.43 -3.12 -9.39
C LYS A 64 -2.80 -3.94 -8.27
N PHE A 65 -3.41 -3.97 -7.10
CA PHE A 65 -2.91 -4.77 -5.98
C PHE A 65 -2.98 -6.28 -6.25
N ARG A 66 -3.96 -6.73 -7.02
CA ARG A 66 -4.05 -8.14 -7.43
C ARG A 66 -2.84 -8.51 -8.30
N GLY A 67 -2.44 -7.62 -9.22
CA GLY A 67 -1.25 -7.81 -10.03
C GLY A 67 0.05 -7.80 -9.24
N TYR A 68 0.12 -7.00 -8.19
CA TYR A 68 1.28 -6.90 -7.30
C TYR A 68 1.67 -8.27 -6.73
N GLY A 69 0.71 -9.03 -6.24
CA GLY A 69 0.96 -10.34 -5.62
C GLY A 69 1.50 -11.41 -6.57
N LYS A 70 1.47 -11.18 -7.87
CA LYS A 70 2.08 -12.09 -8.86
C LYS A 70 3.60 -11.96 -8.89
N ASN A 71 4.15 -10.88 -8.39
CA ASN A 71 5.57 -10.57 -8.47
C ASN A 71 6.27 -10.55 -7.11
N ILE A 72 5.58 -10.13 -6.07
CA ILE A 72 6.15 -9.87 -4.75
C ILE A 72 5.29 -10.52 -3.67
N GLN A 73 5.95 -11.20 -2.72
CA GLN A 73 5.32 -11.68 -1.50
C GLN A 73 5.90 -10.88 -0.33
N LEU A 74 5.06 -10.12 0.37
CA LEU A 74 5.47 -9.43 1.59
C LEU A 74 5.42 -10.39 2.78
N HIS A 75 6.39 -10.28 3.67
CA HIS A 75 6.50 -11.06 4.90
C HIS A 75 6.20 -10.21 6.13
N SER A 76 6.56 -8.94 6.09
CA SER A 76 6.33 -8.01 7.19
C SER A 76 6.27 -6.57 6.72
N ALA A 77 5.69 -5.72 7.58
CA ALA A 77 5.72 -4.27 7.45
C ALA A 77 5.93 -3.70 8.85
N ASP A 78 6.81 -2.72 8.98
CA ASP A 78 7.24 -2.21 10.29
C ASP A 78 7.70 -0.75 10.25
N ASN A 79 8.30 -0.30 11.36
CA ASN A 79 8.85 1.04 11.52
C ASN A 79 7.83 2.14 11.22
N LEU A 80 6.59 1.92 11.64
CA LEU A 80 5.50 2.87 11.41
C LEU A 80 5.66 4.13 12.25
N ILE A 81 5.64 5.29 11.57
CA ILE A 81 5.52 6.60 12.21
C ILE A 81 4.30 7.28 11.59
N ALA A 82 3.37 7.74 12.43
CA ALA A 82 2.13 8.37 11.98
C ALA A 82 2.07 9.81 12.44
N HIS A 83 1.70 10.71 11.52
CA HIS A 83 1.53 12.14 11.76
C HIS A 83 0.11 12.53 11.33
N LYS A 84 -0.69 13.02 12.26
CA LYS A 84 -2.07 13.39 12.01
C LYS A 84 -2.21 14.91 12.05
N THR A 85 -2.95 15.49 11.10
CA THR A 85 -3.30 16.91 11.16
C THR A 85 -4.24 17.17 12.33
N ALA A 86 -4.28 18.43 12.80
CA ALA A 86 -5.06 18.80 14.00
C ALA A 86 -6.55 18.48 13.85
N ASP A 87 -7.12 18.61 12.64
CA ASP A 87 -8.53 18.33 12.37
C ASP A 87 -8.80 16.85 12.05
N GLY A 88 -7.76 16.02 11.98
CA GLY A 88 -7.89 14.59 11.70
C GLY A 88 -8.25 14.26 10.25
N SER A 89 -8.21 15.22 9.32
CA SER A 89 -8.58 14.98 7.92
C SER A 89 -7.46 14.38 7.08
N VAL A 90 -6.20 14.50 7.53
CA VAL A 90 -5.03 13.98 6.82
C VAL A 90 -4.15 13.19 7.79
N LEU A 91 -3.72 12.02 7.35
CA LEU A 91 -2.74 11.20 8.05
C LEU A 91 -1.55 11.01 7.13
N VAL A 92 -0.34 11.31 7.63
CA VAL A 92 0.91 11.02 6.94
C VAL A 92 1.56 9.86 7.67
N ILE A 93 1.91 8.80 6.95
CA ILE A 93 2.59 7.64 7.54
C ILE A 93 3.90 7.36 6.83
N GLU A 94 4.90 7.01 7.63
CA GLU A 94 6.18 6.51 7.15
C GLU A 94 6.30 5.08 7.64
N TYR A 95 6.77 4.18 6.78
CA TYR A 95 6.88 2.76 7.12
C TYR A 95 7.79 2.02 6.17
N GLU A 96 8.08 0.77 6.49
CA GLU A 96 8.88 -0.12 5.65
C GLU A 96 8.12 -1.41 5.38
N VAL A 97 8.38 -2.01 4.20
CA VAL A 97 7.89 -3.35 3.87
C VAL A 97 9.06 -4.26 3.55
N HIS A 98 8.89 -5.54 3.81
CA HIS A 98 9.93 -6.56 3.62
C HIS A 98 9.30 -7.81 3.00
N GLY A 99 9.93 -8.30 1.94
CA GLY A 99 9.40 -9.44 1.21
C GLY A 99 10.42 -10.08 0.28
N THR A 100 9.90 -10.81 -0.70
CA THR A 100 10.69 -11.58 -1.68
C THR A 100 10.13 -11.38 -3.07
N ILE A 101 10.99 -11.19 -4.05
CA ILE A 101 10.63 -11.21 -5.47
C ILE A 101 10.45 -12.67 -5.87
N LEU A 102 9.25 -13.03 -6.32
CA LEU A 102 8.88 -14.43 -6.54
C LEU A 102 9.68 -15.09 -7.67
N ALA A 103 9.95 -14.34 -8.75
CA ALA A 103 10.65 -14.89 -9.91
C ALA A 103 12.11 -15.23 -9.64
N THR A 104 12.77 -14.56 -8.69
CA THR A 104 14.23 -14.66 -8.50
C THR A 104 14.63 -15.11 -7.11
N GLY A 105 13.75 -15.00 -6.12
CA GLY A 105 14.07 -15.24 -4.71
C GLY A 105 14.83 -14.09 -4.05
N VAL A 106 15.03 -12.98 -4.76
CA VAL A 106 15.75 -11.81 -4.24
C VAL A 106 14.92 -11.15 -3.15
N ARG A 107 15.58 -10.75 -2.07
CA ARG A 107 14.94 -10.02 -0.97
C ARG A 107 14.56 -8.61 -1.45
N TYR A 108 13.35 -8.20 -1.06
CA TYR A 108 12.82 -6.87 -1.32
C TYR A 108 12.57 -6.14 0.00
N ASN A 109 13.23 -5.00 0.20
CA ASN A 109 12.98 -4.09 1.32
C ASN A 109 12.75 -2.71 0.74
N ASN A 110 11.73 -2.01 1.25
CA ASN A 110 11.43 -0.67 0.74
C ASN A 110 10.88 0.23 1.83
N ARG A 111 11.04 1.53 1.63
CA ARG A 111 10.57 2.58 2.53
C ARG A 111 9.52 3.42 1.82
N PHE A 112 8.48 3.76 2.56
CA PHE A 112 7.33 4.49 2.02
C PHE A 112 7.00 5.70 2.86
N CYS A 113 6.43 6.71 2.22
CA CYS A 113 5.73 7.79 2.86
C CYS A 113 4.41 7.98 2.13
N SER A 114 3.29 7.90 2.84
CA SER A 114 1.96 8.01 2.25
C SER A 114 1.20 9.14 2.93
N ILE A 115 0.59 10.01 2.10
CA ILE A 115 -0.24 11.12 2.57
C ILE A 115 -1.69 10.75 2.26
N ILE A 116 -2.49 10.57 3.31
CA ILE A 116 -3.81 9.97 3.22
C ILE A 116 -4.86 10.97 3.67
N LYS A 117 -5.80 11.32 2.77
CA LYS A 117 -6.92 12.20 3.08
C LYS A 117 -8.18 11.39 3.31
N MET A 118 -8.87 11.68 4.40
CA MET A 118 -10.13 11.05 4.73
C MET A 118 -11.29 12.02 4.50
N LYS A 119 -12.42 11.49 4.02
CA LYS A 119 -13.67 12.19 3.88
C LYS A 119 -14.81 11.21 4.16
N ASN A 120 -15.75 11.60 5.01
CA ASN A 120 -16.88 10.74 5.41
C ASN A 120 -16.41 9.37 5.94
N ARG A 121 -15.32 9.38 6.73
CA ARG A 121 -14.74 8.21 7.38
C ARG A 121 -14.25 7.14 6.41
N LYS A 122 -13.86 7.56 5.19
CA LYS A 122 -13.23 6.73 4.17
C LYS A 122 -12.02 7.46 3.59
N ILE A 123 -11.09 6.71 3.02
CA ILE A 123 -9.95 7.30 2.32
C ILE A 123 -10.44 7.82 0.98
N SER A 124 -10.34 9.14 0.78
CA SER A 124 -10.77 9.79 -0.46
C SER A 124 -9.60 10.06 -1.41
N HIS A 125 -8.39 10.25 -0.89
CA HIS A 125 -7.22 10.58 -1.67
C HIS A 125 -5.98 10.00 -1.01
N TRP A 126 -5.14 9.36 -1.81
CA TRP A 126 -3.87 8.75 -1.37
C TRP A 126 -2.76 9.30 -2.24
N ARG A 127 -1.69 9.79 -1.62
CA ARG A 127 -0.49 10.25 -2.32
C ARG A 127 0.68 9.42 -1.82
N ASP A 128 1.28 8.66 -2.72
CA ASP A 128 2.26 7.64 -2.36
C ASP A 128 3.66 8.01 -2.83
N TYR A 129 4.60 7.91 -1.91
CA TYR A 129 6.03 8.03 -2.17
C TYR A 129 6.72 6.76 -1.71
N MET A 130 7.64 6.26 -2.50
CA MET A 130 8.50 5.14 -2.09
C MET A 130 9.91 5.33 -2.64
N ASP A 131 10.83 4.52 -2.15
CA ASP A 131 12.17 4.41 -2.74
C ASP A 131 12.06 3.57 -4.04
N SER A 132 11.84 4.25 -5.16
CA SER A 132 11.64 3.57 -6.44
C SER A 132 12.91 2.88 -6.94
N LEU A 133 14.07 3.39 -6.57
CA LEU A 133 15.34 2.74 -6.93
C LEU A 133 15.49 1.39 -6.25
N ALA A 134 15.12 1.29 -4.97
CA ALA A 134 15.13 0.02 -4.24
C ALA A 134 14.21 -1.00 -4.90
N ALA A 135 13.00 -0.61 -5.31
CA ALA A 135 12.07 -1.48 -6.02
C ALA A 135 12.63 -1.92 -7.39
N TRP A 136 13.15 -0.96 -8.15
CA TRP A 136 13.73 -1.24 -9.47
C TRP A 136 14.90 -2.22 -9.38
N ASN A 137 15.82 -1.97 -8.45
CA ASN A 137 16.98 -2.84 -8.26
C ASN A 137 16.59 -4.25 -7.86
N ALA A 138 15.62 -4.41 -6.95
CA ALA A 138 15.15 -5.72 -6.52
C ALA A 138 14.51 -6.49 -7.68
N LEU A 139 13.65 -5.83 -8.46
CA LEU A 139 12.94 -6.46 -9.57
C LEU A 139 13.84 -6.80 -10.77
N ASN A 140 14.97 -6.13 -10.90
CA ASN A 140 15.92 -6.35 -12.00
C ASN A 140 17.20 -7.08 -11.57
N ALA A 141 17.29 -7.53 -10.32
CA ALA A 141 18.43 -8.30 -9.85
C ALA A 141 18.42 -9.73 -10.41
N ASN A 142 19.60 -10.33 -10.49
CA ASN A 142 19.73 -11.73 -10.88
C ASN A 142 19.17 -12.66 -9.80
N ALA A 143 18.69 -13.84 -10.20
CA ALA A 143 18.21 -14.85 -9.27
C ALA A 143 19.31 -15.25 -8.28
N VAL A 144 18.91 -15.48 -7.04
CA VAL A 144 19.80 -16.00 -5.98
C VAL A 144 19.84 -17.51 -6.01
#